data_044e70a3e08d502010c4026595977fc0
#
_entry.id   044e70a3e08d502010c4026595977fc0
#
_cell.length_a   1.000
_cell.length_b   1.000
_cell.length_c   1.000
_cell.angle_alpha   90.00
_cell.angle_beta   90.00
_cell.angle_gamma   90.00
#
_symmetry.space_group_name_H-M   'P 1'
#
loop_
_entity.id
_entity.type
_entity.pdbx_description
1 polymer ?
#
loop_
_entity_poly.entity_id
_entity_poly.type
_entity_poly.pdbx_seq_one_letter_code
_entity_poly.pdbx_strand_id
1 'polypeptide(L)'
;LVRQPLALLAPLLLAAACATTYQTRGLVLRVDPASSTVTVSHDAIPGYMDAMVMPLVARDPGELREVQPGDVVEFRLRPKESGTQIDRLRLLSAAGADAGLTMTPSASALVKVGERVPDFTLTDQHGEAVRLEALRGQVLAITFIYSRCPLPDYCPRMVNNLAEVRNRYRARLGRDLTLLTVTFDPKYDTPEVLRNFALRYGGNVPGWRFLSGSPEAIAAVCASFGIEYWPDQGLITHSLQTAVIDRDGILRASVEGRGFTGRQIADLVGTFLDPS
;
A
#
# COMPACT_ATOMS: atom_id res chain seq x y z
N LEU A 1 27.58 -60.12 53.61
CA LEU A 1 27.84 -58.81 53.12
C LEU A 1 27.32 -58.73 51.63
N VAL A 2 26.10 -58.23 51.48
CA VAL A 2 25.46 -58.08 50.13
C VAL A 2 25.70 -56.62 49.66
N ARG A 3 26.44 -56.44 48.59
CA ARG A 3 26.64 -55.14 47.97
C ARG A 3 25.48 -54.88 47.00
N GLN A 4 24.69 -53.85 47.24
CA GLN A 4 23.71 -53.30 46.31
C GLN A 4 24.40 -52.46 45.23
N PRO A 5 24.00 -52.57 43.94
CA PRO A 5 24.52 -51.68 42.91
C PRO A 5 23.78 -50.34 42.95
N LEU A 6 24.51 -49.26 42.99
CA LEU A 6 24.04 -47.90 42.87
C LEU A 6 23.65 -47.64 41.43
N ALA A 7 22.36 -47.49 41.15
CA ALA A 7 21.85 -47.11 39.85
C ALA A 7 22.07 -45.61 39.64
N LEU A 8 22.99 -45.23 38.74
CA LEU A 8 23.17 -43.86 38.28
C LEU A 8 22.01 -43.49 37.35
N LEU A 9 21.07 -42.68 37.86
CA LEU A 9 20.10 -41.99 37.02
C LEU A 9 20.82 -40.86 36.26
N ALA A 10 21.03 -41.01 34.93
CA ALA A 10 21.47 -39.94 34.07
C ALA A 10 20.31 -38.97 33.85
N PRO A 11 20.48 -37.64 34.04
CA PRO A 11 19.45 -36.68 33.72
C PRO A 11 19.28 -36.60 32.19
N LEU A 12 18.08 -36.90 31.68
CA LEU A 12 17.67 -36.70 30.31
C LEU A 12 17.50 -35.18 30.06
N LEU A 13 18.52 -34.53 29.53
CA LEU A 13 18.46 -33.15 29.08
C LEU A 13 17.52 -33.11 27.83
N LEU A 14 16.26 -32.75 28.06
CA LEU A 14 15.36 -32.34 26.99
C LEU A 14 15.93 -31.02 26.39
N ALA A 15 16.66 -31.13 25.31
CA ALA A 15 16.98 -29.98 24.48
C ALA A 15 15.64 -29.49 23.86
N ALA A 16 15.07 -28.43 24.43
CA ALA A 16 14.00 -27.71 23.81
C ALA A 16 14.54 -27.14 22.49
N ALA A 17 14.19 -27.79 21.37
CA ALA A 17 14.47 -27.26 20.06
C ALA A 17 13.72 -25.91 19.94
N CYS A 18 14.44 -24.80 20.10
CA CYS A 18 13.91 -23.46 19.79
C CYS A 18 13.54 -23.46 18.31
N ALA A 19 12.23 -23.53 18.01
CA ALA A 19 11.75 -23.40 16.66
C ALA A 19 12.21 -22.04 16.09
N THR A 20 12.98 -22.08 15.02
CA THR A 20 13.48 -20.86 14.37
C THR A 20 12.28 -20.02 13.91
N THR A 21 12.30 -18.75 14.27
CA THR A 21 11.26 -17.80 13.89
C THR A 21 11.88 -16.55 13.30
N TYR A 22 11.20 -15.92 12.36
CA TYR A 22 11.70 -14.73 11.69
C TYR A 22 10.70 -13.60 11.83
N GLN A 23 11.17 -12.40 12.18
CA GLN A 23 10.36 -11.21 12.19
C GLN A 23 10.52 -10.50 10.84
N THR A 24 9.42 -10.13 10.23
CA THR A 24 9.41 -9.41 8.96
C THR A 24 8.18 -8.53 8.87
N ARG A 25 8.13 -7.72 7.83
CA ARG A 25 6.99 -6.86 7.51
C ARG A 25 6.59 -7.05 6.05
N GLY A 26 5.39 -6.60 5.72
CA GLY A 26 4.91 -6.64 4.35
C GLY A 26 3.60 -5.92 4.16
N LEU A 27 3.21 -5.81 2.91
CA LEU A 27 1.94 -5.23 2.48
C LEU A 27 0.90 -6.35 2.32
N VAL A 28 -0.25 -6.19 2.94
CA VAL A 28 -1.39 -7.12 2.80
C VAL A 28 -2.01 -6.95 1.43
N LEU A 29 -2.16 -8.05 0.69
CA LEU A 29 -2.76 -8.07 -0.64
C LEU A 29 -4.19 -8.63 -0.62
N ARG A 30 -4.43 -9.62 0.25
CA ARG A 30 -5.72 -10.29 0.40
C ARG A 30 -5.86 -10.87 1.81
N VAL A 31 -7.07 -10.86 2.32
CA VAL A 31 -7.44 -11.55 3.57
C VAL A 31 -8.56 -12.53 3.26
N ASP A 32 -8.41 -13.77 3.69
CA ASP A 32 -9.44 -14.78 3.66
C ASP A 32 -9.74 -15.27 5.09
N PRO A 33 -10.76 -14.70 5.74
CA PRO A 33 -11.12 -15.07 7.10
C PRO A 33 -11.59 -16.53 7.24
N ALA A 34 -12.18 -17.10 6.17
CA ALA A 34 -12.73 -18.46 6.21
C ALA A 34 -11.63 -19.52 6.34
N SER A 35 -10.49 -19.29 5.69
CA SER A 35 -9.30 -20.16 5.80
C SER A 35 -8.26 -19.67 6.81
N SER A 36 -8.54 -18.55 7.50
CA SER A 36 -7.58 -17.88 8.39
C SER A 36 -6.26 -17.54 7.69
N THR A 37 -6.34 -17.16 6.41
CA THR A 37 -5.18 -16.93 5.55
C THR A 37 -5.08 -15.44 5.18
N VAL A 38 -3.86 -14.91 5.21
CA VAL A 38 -3.52 -13.61 4.67
C VAL A 38 -2.45 -13.75 3.60
N THR A 39 -2.66 -13.14 2.44
CA THR A 39 -1.63 -13.07 1.38
C THR A 39 -0.87 -11.76 1.56
N VAL A 40 0.45 -11.86 1.71
CA VAL A 40 1.33 -10.72 2.00
C VAL A 40 2.46 -10.65 0.98
N SER A 41 2.75 -9.44 0.50
CA SER A 41 3.99 -9.11 -0.19
C SER A 41 5.01 -8.67 0.86
N HIS A 42 5.84 -9.61 1.33
CA HIS A 42 6.77 -9.34 2.44
C HIS A 42 8.15 -8.88 1.96
N ASP A 43 8.87 -8.21 2.86
CA ASP A 43 10.26 -7.83 2.66
C ASP A 43 11.17 -9.07 2.72
N ALA A 44 12.37 -8.96 2.16
CA ALA A 44 13.38 -10.02 2.27
C ALA A 44 13.69 -10.31 3.75
N ILE A 45 13.88 -11.59 4.07
CA ILE A 45 14.31 -12.07 5.37
C ILE A 45 15.77 -12.54 5.22
N PRO A 46 16.74 -11.74 5.66
CA PRO A 46 18.16 -12.05 5.47
C PRO A 46 18.53 -13.45 5.98
N GLY A 47 19.21 -14.23 5.14
CA GLY A 47 19.62 -15.58 5.47
C GLY A 47 18.51 -16.64 5.46
N TYR A 48 17.29 -16.29 5.03
CA TYR A 48 16.18 -17.22 4.98
C TYR A 48 15.42 -17.21 3.64
N MET A 49 14.86 -16.06 3.21
CA MET A 49 14.16 -15.98 1.93
C MET A 49 14.14 -14.57 1.35
N ASP A 50 14.02 -14.50 0.02
CA ASP A 50 13.88 -13.24 -0.70
C ASP A 50 12.50 -12.61 -0.49
N ALA A 51 12.38 -11.31 -0.82
CA ALA A 51 11.13 -10.60 -0.83
C ALA A 51 10.18 -11.20 -1.89
N MET A 52 8.99 -11.65 -1.45
CA MET A 52 8.03 -12.32 -2.33
C MET A 52 6.59 -12.18 -1.84
N VAL A 53 5.66 -12.63 -2.68
CA VAL A 53 4.25 -12.79 -2.32
C VAL A 53 4.01 -14.22 -1.86
N MET A 54 3.38 -14.39 -0.70
CA MET A 54 2.99 -15.71 -0.23
C MET A 54 1.73 -15.69 0.63
N PRO A 55 0.90 -16.76 0.58
CA PRO A 55 -0.17 -16.97 1.54
C PRO A 55 0.41 -17.46 2.87
N LEU A 56 -0.11 -16.93 3.95
CA LEU A 56 0.33 -17.20 5.31
C LEU A 56 -0.88 -17.53 6.19
N VAL A 57 -0.79 -18.60 6.97
CA VAL A 57 -1.88 -19.01 7.87
C VAL A 57 -1.67 -18.33 9.23
N ALA A 58 -2.64 -17.55 9.67
CA ALA A 58 -2.61 -16.95 11.01
C ALA A 58 -2.83 -18.05 12.07
N ARG A 59 -1.97 -18.08 13.07
CA ARG A 59 -2.13 -19.02 14.21
C ARG A 59 -3.34 -18.67 15.07
N ASP A 60 -3.60 -17.38 15.22
CA ASP A 60 -4.83 -16.86 15.83
C ASP A 60 -5.63 -16.13 14.76
N PRO A 61 -6.79 -16.67 14.33
CA PRO A 61 -7.66 -16.00 13.36
C PRO A 61 -8.13 -14.63 13.82
N GLY A 62 -8.10 -14.36 15.13
CA GLY A 62 -8.45 -13.06 15.71
C GLY A 62 -7.54 -11.94 15.26
N GLU A 63 -6.27 -12.23 14.96
CA GLU A 63 -5.30 -11.26 14.46
C GLU A 63 -5.65 -10.72 13.07
N LEU A 64 -6.53 -11.39 12.31
CA LEU A 64 -6.94 -10.96 10.97
C LEU A 64 -8.21 -10.10 10.94
N ARG A 65 -8.90 -9.88 12.07
CA ARG A 65 -10.22 -9.22 12.10
C ARG A 65 -10.20 -7.78 11.63
N GLU A 66 -9.11 -7.05 11.91
CA GLU A 66 -8.96 -5.64 11.58
C GLU A 66 -8.01 -5.41 10.40
N VAL A 67 -7.56 -6.51 9.77
CA VAL A 67 -6.59 -6.45 8.67
C VAL A 67 -7.31 -6.42 7.33
N GLN A 68 -6.90 -5.50 6.47
CA GLN A 68 -7.48 -5.34 5.13
C GLN A 68 -6.39 -5.19 4.06
N PRO A 69 -6.72 -5.41 2.77
CA PRO A 69 -5.81 -5.13 1.67
C PRO A 69 -5.30 -3.69 1.70
N GLY A 70 -3.99 -3.51 1.58
CA GLY A 70 -3.32 -2.21 1.69
C GLY A 70 -2.68 -1.94 3.05
N ASP A 71 -2.99 -2.72 4.07
CA ASP A 71 -2.34 -2.55 5.37
C ASP A 71 -0.87 -2.98 5.31
N VAL A 72 -0.02 -2.18 5.95
CA VAL A 72 1.36 -2.56 6.23
C VAL A 72 1.40 -3.23 7.60
N VAL A 73 1.89 -4.45 7.62
CA VAL A 73 1.91 -5.29 8.83
C VAL A 73 3.32 -5.75 9.17
N GLU A 74 3.57 -5.89 10.46
CA GLU A 74 4.70 -6.61 11.01
C GLU A 74 4.21 -7.92 11.62
N PHE A 75 4.91 -9.01 11.40
CA PHE A 75 4.53 -10.32 11.89
C PHE A 75 5.75 -11.21 12.13
N ARG A 76 5.53 -12.24 12.92
CA ARG A 76 6.53 -13.30 13.15
C ARG A 76 6.17 -14.53 12.33
N LEU A 77 7.10 -14.94 11.48
CA LEU A 77 6.98 -16.09 10.60
C LEU A 77 7.53 -17.34 11.29
N ARG A 78 6.78 -18.42 11.23
CA ARG A 78 7.09 -19.74 11.79
C ARG A 78 7.05 -20.79 10.69
N PRO A 79 8.21 -21.20 10.15
CA PRO A 79 8.26 -22.32 9.23
C PRO A 79 7.77 -23.61 9.90
N LYS A 80 6.96 -24.38 9.18
CA LYS A 80 6.55 -25.73 9.56
C LYS A 80 6.58 -26.62 8.35
N GLU A 81 6.68 -27.93 8.55
CA GLU A 81 6.63 -28.92 7.46
C GLU A 81 5.29 -28.86 6.69
N SER A 82 4.20 -28.50 7.37
CA SER A 82 2.85 -28.38 6.79
C SER A 82 2.52 -27.00 6.20
N GLY A 83 3.52 -26.10 6.07
CA GLY A 83 3.33 -24.73 5.59
C GLY A 83 3.78 -23.67 6.58
N THR A 84 3.82 -22.42 6.13
CA THR A 84 4.28 -21.31 6.95
C THR A 84 3.13 -20.68 7.73
N GLN A 85 3.27 -20.63 9.05
CA GLN A 85 2.34 -19.92 9.93
C GLN A 85 2.90 -18.58 10.38
N ILE A 86 2.00 -17.66 10.73
CA ILE A 86 2.34 -16.39 11.35
C ILE A 86 1.66 -16.23 12.70
N ASP A 87 2.30 -15.46 13.56
CA ASP A 87 1.72 -14.95 14.79
C ASP A 87 2.28 -13.54 15.09
N ARG A 88 1.70 -12.88 16.09
CA ARG A 88 2.05 -11.51 16.50
C ARG A 88 1.92 -10.52 15.34
N LEU A 89 0.88 -10.68 14.53
CA LEU A 89 0.58 -9.75 13.47
C LEU A 89 0.16 -8.41 14.07
N ARG A 90 0.83 -7.34 13.65
CA ARG A 90 0.55 -5.98 14.10
C ARG A 90 0.45 -5.06 12.88
N LEU A 91 -0.55 -4.22 12.88
CA LEU A 91 -0.63 -3.11 11.94
C LEU A 91 0.50 -2.13 12.24
N LEU A 92 1.27 -1.80 11.21
CA LEU A 92 2.20 -0.68 11.22
C LEU A 92 1.43 0.54 10.73
N SER A 93 0.62 1.13 11.63
CA SER A 93 -0.12 2.33 11.31
C SER A 93 0.83 3.46 10.91
N ALA A 94 0.55 4.12 9.80
CA ALA A 94 1.23 5.35 9.41
C ALA A 94 1.05 6.48 10.45
N ALA A 95 0.06 6.38 11.31
CA ALA A 95 -0.26 7.34 12.36
C ALA A 95 0.82 7.49 13.46
N GLY A 96 1.84 6.62 13.48
CA GLY A 96 2.91 6.70 14.49
C GLY A 96 4.09 7.58 14.13
N ALA A 97 4.26 7.98 12.86
CA ALA A 97 5.45 8.74 12.42
C ALA A 97 5.20 10.25 12.27
N ASP A 98 3.95 10.67 12.11
CA ASP A 98 3.59 12.08 11.87
C ASP A 98 2.45 12.56 12.80
N ALA A 99 2.36 12.01 14.02
CA ALA A 99 1.37 12.43 15.03
C ALA A 99 1.64 13.87 15.49
N GLY A 100 1.19 14.83 14.72
CA GLY A 100 1.42 16.23 15.04
C GLY A 100 0.29 17.20 14.77
N LEU A 101 -0.66 16.92 13.92
CA LEU A 101 -1.79 17.86 13.66
C LEU A 101 -3.00 17.09 13.12
N THR A 102 -3.97 16.87 13.95
CA THR A 102 -5.28 16.38 13.55
C THR A 102 -6.14 17.53 13.05
N MET A 103 -6.20 17.73 11.74
CA MET A 103 -7.40 18.28 11.14
C MET A 103 -8.28 17.10 10.76
N THR A 104 -9.37 16.92 11.47
CA THR A 104 -10.32 15.85 11.19
C THR A 104 -10.99 16.14 9.86
N PRO A 105 -10.79 15.33 8.80
CA PRO A 105 -11.59 15.46 7.58
C PRO A 105 -13.05 15.38 7.99
N SER A 106 -13.92 16.08 7.28
CA SER A 106 -15.37 15.88 7.47
C SER A 106 -15.63 14.39 7.24
N ALA A 107 -15.93 13.67 8.30
CA ALA A 107 -16.10 12.20 8.30
C ALA A 107 -17.14 11.71 7.25
N SER A 108 -17.93 12.62 6.69
CA SER A 108 -18.95 12.35 5.67
C SER A 108 -18.40 12.24 4.24
N ALA A 109 -17.15 12.63 3.99
CA ALA A 109 -16.56 12.63 2.64
C ALA A 109 -15.60 11.44 2.39
N LEU A 110 -15.07 10.83 3.46
CA LEU A 110 -14.09 9.74 3.36
C LEU A 110 -14.75 8.47 2.81
N VAL A 111 -14.19 7.95 1.71
CA VAL A 111 -14.58 6.67 1.12
C VAL A 111 -13.86 5.53 1.83
N LYS A 112 -14.61 4.56 2.30
CA LYS A 112 -14.05 3.36 2.95
C LYS A 112 -13.72 2.28 1.92
N VAL A 113 -12.78 1.42 2.27
CA VAL A 113 -12.52 0.20 1.49
C VAL A 113 -13.80 -0.61 1.37
N GLY A 114 -14.14 -1.00 0.13
CA GLY A 114 -15.39 -1.65 -0.22
C GLY A 114 -16.49 -0.70 -0.74
N GLU A 115 -16.32 0.60 -0.61
CA GLU A 115 -17.28 1.59 -1.11
C GLU A 115 -16.92 2.11 -2.50
N ARG A 116 -17.91 2.63 -3.21
CA ARG A 116 -17.73 3.24 -4.51
C ARG A 116 -17.11 4.64 -4.37
N VAL A 117 -16.04 4.89 -5.12
CA VAL A 117 -15.45 6.23 -5.18
C VAL A 117 -16.39 7.18 -5.93
N PRO A 118 -16.74 8.35 -5.35
CA PRO A 118 -17.53 9.37 -6.02
C PRO A 118 -16.90 9.80 -7.34
N ASP A 119 -17.74 10.09 -8.33
CA ASP A 119 -17.25 10.60 -9.61
C ASP A 119 -16.65 11.99 -9.46
N PHE A 120 -15.55 12.23 -10.17
CA PHE A 120 -14.91 13.54 -10.25
C PHE A 120 -14.39 13.78 -11.66
N THR A 121 -14.17 15.04 -11.99
CA THR A 121 -13.52 15.45 -13.22
C THR A 121 -12.36 16.37 -12.90
N LEU A 122 -11.16 16.00 -13.35
CA LEU A 122 -9.93 16.80 -13.22
C LEU A 122 -9.30 16.99 -14.61
N THR A 123 -8.29 17.86 -14.71
CA THR A 123 -7.55 18.15 -15.94
C THR A 123 -6.19 17.48 -15.91
N ASP A 124 -5.81 16.78 -16.96
CA ASP A 124 -4.53 16.11 -17.01
C ASP A 124 -3.38 17.03 -17.50
N GLN A 125 -2.16 16.49 -17.55
CA GLN A 125 -0.95 17.17 -18.01
C GLN A 125 -0.99 17.61 -19.48
N HIS A 126 -1.98 17.20 -20.25
CA HIS A 126 -2.19 17.60 -21.65
C HIS A 126 -3.32 18.63 -21.79
N GLY A 127 -3.98 19.00 -20.68
CA GLY A 127 -5.12 19.90 -20.66
C GLY A 127 -6.46 19.21 -20.97
N GLU A 128 -6.48 17.88 -21.02
CA GLU A 128 -7.67 17.09 -21.29
C GLU A 128 -8.46 16.82 -20.01
N ALA A 129 -9.79 16.86 -20.08
CA ALA A 129 -10.64 16.49 -18.96
C ALA A 129 -10.64 14.98 -18.76
N VAL A 130 -10.33 14.55 -17.54
CA VAL A 130 -10.36 13.14 -17.10
C VAL A 130 -11.48 12.97 -16.09
N ARG A 131 -12.50 12.23 -16.47
CA ARG A 131 -13.61 11.86 -15.61
C ARG A 131 -13.40 10.46 -15.09
N LEU A 132 -13.54 10.26 -13.75
CA LEU A 132 -13.33 8.96 -13.13
C LEU A 132 -14.27 7.88 -13.70
N GLU A 133 -15.54 8.23 -13.93
CA GLU A 133 -16.54 7.31 -14.51
C GLU A 133 -16.15 6.80 -15.90
N ALA A 134 -15.43 7.60 -16.70
CA ALA A 134 -14.94 7.19 -18.03
C ALA A 134 -13.81 6.15 -17.97
N LEU A 135 -13.22 5.93 -16.80
CA LEU A 135 -12.17 4.93 -16.56
C LEU A 135 -12.73 3.59 -16.02
N ARG A 136 -14.06 3.43 -15.97
CA ARG A 136 -14.67 2.15 -15.59
C ARG A 136 -14.21 1.01 -16.50
N GLY A 137 -14.13 -0.18 -15.95
CA GLY A 137 -13.56 -1.35 -16.62
C GLY A 137 -12.04 -1.48 -16.46
N GLN A 138 -11.37 -0.45 -15.95
CA GLN A 138 -9.94 -0.47 -15.67
C GLN A 138 -9.68 -0.52 -14.15
N VAL A 139 -8.58 -1.14 -13.76
CA VAL A 139 -8.02 -0.99 -12.41
C VAL A 139 -7.28 0.34 -12.36
N LEU A 140 -7.46 1.10 -11.29
CA LEU A 140 -6.81 2.39 -11.12
C LEU A 140 -5.89 2.33 -9.90
N ALA A 141 -4.67 2.86 -10.03
CA ALA A 141 -3.81 3.16 -8.89
C ALA A 141 -3.62 4.68 -8.81
N ILE A 142 -4.04 5.28 -7.71
CA ILE A 142 -4.05 6.72 -7.50
C ILE A 142 -3.13 7.10 -6.35
N THR A 143 -2.31 8.14 -6.54
CA THR A 143 -1.47 8.74 -5.49
C THR A 143 -1.56 10.27 -5.53
N PHE A 144 -1.16 10.90 -4.43
CA PHE A 144 -1.30 12.34 -4.21
C PHE A 144 0.05 12.98 -3.95
N ILE A 145 0.32 14.10 -4.62
CA ILE A 145 1.62 14.78 -4.57
C ILE A 145 1.48 16.30 -4.73
N TYR A 146 2.59 17.01 -4.62
CA TYR A 146 2.82 18.30 -5.25
C TYR A 146 4.21 18.33 -5.89
N SER A 147 4.33 19.00 -7.06
CA SER A 147 5.53 18.88 -7.90
C SER A 147 6.78 19.50 -7.29
N ARG A 148 6.62 20.45 -6.36
CA ARG A 148 7.69 21.18 -5.68
C ARG A 148 8.20 20.51 -4.41
N CYS A 149 7.73 19.33 -4.05
CA CYS A 149 8.15 18.62 -2.85
C CYS A 149 9.68 18.37 -2.89
N PRO A 150 10.45 18.92 -1.94
CA PRO A 150 11.91 18.76 -1.93
C PRO A 150 12.36 17.46 -1.26
N LEU A 151 11.44 16.73 -0.64
CA LEU A 151 11.74 15.57 0.19
C LEU A 151 11.70 14.30 -0.66
N PRO A 152 12.85 13.63 -0.91
CA PRO A 152 12.92 12.46 -1.81
C PRO A 152 12.08 11.28 -1.35
N ASP A 153 11.89 11.12 -0.03
CA ASP A 153 11.12 10.02 0.57
C ASP A 153 9.61 10.27 0.66
N TYR A 154 9.12 11.38 0.11
CA TYR A 154 7.71 11.78 0.09
C TYR A 154 7.15 11.71 -1.34
N CYS A 155 6.73 12.83 -1.91
CA CYS A 155 6.13 12.84 -3.25
C CYS A 155 6.98 12.16 -4.34
N PRO A 156 8.32 12.38 -4.43
CA PRO A 156 9.16 11.66 -5.39
C PRO A 156 9.07 10.14 -5.23
N ARG A 157 9.05 9.64 -3.99
CA ARG A 157 8.90 8.20 -3.71
C ARG A 157 7.55 7.66 -4.16
N MET A 158 6.44 8.40 -3.91
CA MET A 158 5.11 7.98 -4.36
C MET A 158 5.04 7.82 -5.89
N VAL A 159 5.62 8.78 -6.61
CA VAL A 159 5.66 8.71 -8.07
C VAL A 159 6.56 7.58 -8.57
N ASN A 160 7.72 7.35 -7.92
CA ASN A 160 8.60 6.22 -8.25
C ASN A 160 7.92 4.87 -8.01
N ASN A 161 7.10 4.74 -6.97
CA ASN A 161 6.32 3.53 -6.74
C ASN A 161 5.35 3.26 -7.89
N LEU A 162 4.66 4.29 -8.41
CA LEU A 162 3.81 4.15 -9.60
C LEU A 162 4.64 3.90 -10.88
N ALA A 163 5.85 4.43 -10.98
CA ALA A 163 6.74 4.14 -12.10
C ALA A 163 7.13 2.64 -12.13
N GLU A 164 7.27 2.00 -10.98
CA GLU A 164 7.50 0.56 -10.89
C GLU A 164 6.27 -0.24 -11.33
N VAL A 165 5.06 0.17 -10.90
CA VAL A 165 3.80 -0.40 -11.40
C VAL A 165 3.70 -0.29 -12.93
N ARG A 166 3.98 0.91 -13.49
CA ARG A 166 4.04 1.14 -14.94
C ARG A 166 5.01 0.17 -15.63
N ASN A 167 6.21 0.02 -15.09
CA ASN A 167 7.23 -0.85 -15.70
C ASN A 167 6.77 -2.31 -15.75
N ARG A 168 6.22 -2.80 -14.64
CA ARG A 168 5.75 -4.18 -14.53
C ARG A 168 4.55 -4.48 -15.41
N TYR A 169 3.62 -3.53 -15.53
CA TYR A 169 2.36 -3.71 -16.26
C TYR A 169 2.26 -2.86 -17.53
N ARG A 170 3.41 -2.60 -18.18
CA ARG A 170 3.48 -1.74 -19.38
C ARG A 170 2.47 -2.14 -20.47
N ALA A 171 2.29 -3.44 -20.72
CA ALA A 171 1.35 -3.95 -21.74
C ALA A 171 -0.13 -3.79 -21.37
N ARG A 172 -0.43 -3.52 -20.09
CA ARG A 172 -1.79 -3.34 -19.55
C ARG A 172 -2.17 -1.86 -19.43
N LEU A 173 -1.17 -0.98 -19.39
CA LEU A 173 -1.33 0.45 -19.14
C LEU A 173 -2.15 1.12 -20.26
N GLY A 174 -3.15 1.92 -19.91
CA GLY A 174 -4.08 2.59 -20.80
C GLY A 174 -5.16 1.68 -21.40
N ARG A 175 -5.14 0.38 -21.09
CA ARG A 175 -6.15 -0.60 -21.52
C ARG A 175 -6.92 -1.17 -20.33
N ASP A 176 -6.22 -1.83 -19.41
CA ASP A 176 -6.80 -2.51 -18.25
C ASP A 176 -6.37 -1.84 -16.91
N LEU A 177 -5.36 -0.98 -16.99
CA LEU A 177 -4.77 -0.27 -15.87
C LEU A 177 -4.56 1.20 -16.24
N THR A 178 -4.97 2.09 -15.35
CA THR A 178 -4.61 3.52 -15.44
C THR A 178 -4.00 3.97 -14.12
N LEU A 179 -2.91 4.73 -14.21
CA LEU A 179 -2.24 5.37 -13.09
C LEU A 179 -2.67 6.83 -13.01
N LEU A 180 -3.03 7.27 -11.82
CA LEU A 180 -3.44 8.64 -11.54
C LEU A 180 -2.51 9.25 -10.50
N THR A 181 -1.92 10.38 -10.82
CA THR A 181 -1.13 11.19 -9.90
C THR A 181 -1.82 12.52 -9.74
N VAL A 182 -2.45 12.78 -8.61
CA VAL A 182 -3.25 13.98 -8.34
C VAL A 182 -2.41 14.98 -7.56
N THR A 183 -2.36 16.24 -8.00
CA THR A 183 -1.75 17.30 -7.19
C THR A 183 -2.72 17.86 -6.18
N PHE A 184 -2.22 18.26 -5.01
CA PHE A 184 -2.96 19.10 -4.05
C PHE A 184 -2.43 20.56 -4.03
N ASP A 185 -1.59 20.97 -5.00
CA ASP A 185 -1.12 22.34 -5.21
C ASP A 185 -1.55 22.89 -6.59
N PRO A 186 -2.86 22.93 -6.89
CA PRO A 186 -3.33 23.24 -8.25
C PRO A 186 -3.00 24.67 -8.70
N LYS A 187 -2.69 25.57 -7.76
CA LYS A 187 -2.28 26.94 -8.10
C LYS A 187 -0.90 27.00 -8.77
N TYR A 188 -0.02 26.10 -8.40
CA TYR A 188 1.32 25.97 -8.97
C TYR A 188 1.38 24.90 -10.05
N ASP A 189 0.80 23.76 -9.80
CA ASP A 189 0.86 22.58 -10.66
C ASP A 189 -0.14 22.68 -11.82
N THR A 190 0.17 23.59 -12.74
CA THR A 190 -0.55 23.71 -14.02
C THR A 190 -0.31 22.47 -14.89
N PRO A 191 -1.14 22.22 -15.93
CA PRO A 191 -0.90 21.13 -16.88
C PRO A 191 0.51 21.09 -17.45
N GLU A 192 1.08 22.26 -17.76
CA GLU A 192 2.46 22.36 -18.25
C GLU A 192 3.50 21.95 -17.21
N VAL A 193 3.35 22.40 -15.96
CA VAL A 193 4.22 22.02 -14.84
C VAL A 193 4.14 20.51 -14.61
N LEU A 194 2.94 19.95 -14.59
CA LEU A 194 2.71 18.52 -14.42
C LEU A 194 3.27 17.69 -15.60
N ARG A 195 3.20 18.18 -16.82
CA ARG A 195 3.82 17.52 -17.99
C ARG A 195 5.34 17.44 -17.83
N ASN A 196 5.99 18.55 -17.43
CA ASN A 196 7.42 18.57 -17.19
C ASN A 196 7.83 17.73 -15.99
N PHE A 197 6.98 17.67 -14.97
CA PHE A 197 7.16 16.78 -13.83
C PHE A 197 7.06 15.30 -14.24
N ALA A 198 6.02 14.93 -15.01
CA ALA A 198 5.80 13.58 -15.51
C ALA A 198 6.98 13.05 -16.33
N LEU A 199 7.60 13.88 -17.17
CA LEU A 199 8.76 13.52 -17.99
C LEU A 199 9.92 13.01 -17.13
N ARG A 200 10.17 13.61 -15.97
CA ARG A 200 11.26 13.21 -15.06
C ARG A 200 11.12 11.78 -14.52
N TYR A 201 9.88 11.28 -14.45
CA TYR A 201 9.56 9.94 -13.96
C TYR A 201 9.18 8.98 -15.10
N GLY A 202 9.34 9.41 -16.36
CA GLY A 202 8.88 8.65 -17.52
C GLY A 202 7.36 8.43 -17.54
N GLY A 203 6.61 9.36 -16.94
CA GLY A 203 5.15 9.29 -16.80
C GLY A 203 4.39 9.86 -17.99
N ASN A 204 5.08 10.40 -19.00
CA ASN A 204 4.44 10.88 -20.23
C ASN A 204 4.16 9.71 -21.18
N VAL A 205 3.32 8.78 -20.74
CA VAL A 205 2.93 7.58 -21.48
C VAL A 205 1.40 7.41 -21.41
N PRO A 206 0.77 6.76 -22.41
CA PRO A 206 -0.64 6.43 -22.34
C PRO A 206 -0.97 5.65 -21.07
N GLY A 207 -2.09 6.00 -20.42
CA GLY A 207 -2.53 5.33 -19.19
C GLY A 207 -1.86 5.81 -17.89
N TRP A 208 -1.01 6.84 -17.94
CA TRP A 208 -0.57 7.54 -16.73
C TRP A 208 -0.92 9.02 -16.82
N ARG A 209 -1.86 9.47 -15.99
CA ARG A 209 -2.38 10.84 -15.96
C ARG A 209 -1.92 11.56 -14.70
N PHE A 210 -1.39 12.77 -14.88
CA PHE A 210 -1.02 13.68 -13.81
C PHE A 210 -2.08 14.78 -13.76
N LEU A 211 -2.86 14.80 -12.70
CA LEU A 211 -4.13 15.51 -12.63
C LEU A 211 -4.04 16.75 -11.75
N SER A 212 -4.61 17.85 -12.26
CA SER A 212 -4.85 19.11 -11.56
C SER A 212 -6.32 19.53 -11.76
N GLY A 213 -6.74 20.61 -11.15
CA GLY A 213 -8.11 21.12 -11.29
C GLY A 213 -8.34 22.40 -10.53
N SER A 214 -9.61 22.79 -10.33
CA SER A 214 -9.89 23.88 -9.41
C SER A 214 -9.52 23.49 -7.97
N PRO A 215 -9.18 24.44 -7.11
CA PRO A 215 -8.89 24.17 -5.70
C PRO A 215 -10.03 23.37 -5.01
N GLU A 216 -11.28 23.67 -5.34
CA GLU A 216 -12.46 23.03 -4.78
C GLU A 216 -12.57 21.56 -5.24
N ALA A 217 -12.34 21.29 -6.53
CA ALA A 217 -12.35 19.94 -7.09
C ALA A 217 -11.23 19.09 -6.48
N ILE A 218 -10.02 19.64 -6.36
CA ILE A 218 -8.89 18.97 -5.72
C ILE A 218 -9.20 18.69 -4.24
N ALA A 219 -9.73 19.67 -3.49
CA ALA A 219 -10.08 19.48 -2.09
C ALA A 219 -11.14 18.38 -1.91
N ALA A 220 -12.13 18.31 -2.79
CA ALA A 220 -13.17 17.27 -2.75
C ALA A 220 -12.57 15.87 -3.01
N VAL A 221 -11.70 15.73 -4.00
CA VAL A 221 -11.02 14.46 -4.28
C VAL A 221 -10.11 14.07 -3.11
N CYS A 222 -9.28 14.99 -2.60
CA CYS A 222 -8.43 14.73 -1.44
C CYS A 222 -9.25 14.27 -0.22
N ALA A 223 -10.36 14.94 0.07
CA ALA A 223 -11.25 14.57 1.19
C ALA A 223 -11.82 13.15 1.02
N SER A 224 -12.18 12.75 -0.22
CA SER A 224 -12.68 11.40 -0.50
C SER A 224 -11.67 10.30 -0.19
N PHE A 225 -10.38 10.61 -0.28
CA PHE A 225 -9.30 9.67 0.03
C PHE A 225 -8.64 9.93 1.39
N GLY A 226 -9.14 10.86 2.20
CA GLY A 226 -8.55 11.16 3.50
C GLY A 226 -7.18 11.85 3.42
N ILE A 227 -6.90 12.55 2.30
CA ILE A 227 -5.68 13.32 2.16
C ILE A 227 -5.84 14.64 2.92
N GLU A 228 -5.00 14.81 3.92
CA GLU A 228 -4.85 16.05 4.67
C GLU A 228 -3.63 16.81 4.14
N TYR A 229 -3.77 18.09 3.89
CA TYR A 229 -2.68 18.95 3.45
C TYR A 229 -2.90 20.40 3.86
N TRP A 230 -1.81 21.11 4.22
CA TRP A 230 -1.83 22.51 4.60
C TRP A 230 -0.49 23.19 4.31
N PRO A 231 -0.48 24.50 4.02
CA PRO A 231 0.76 25.25 3.86
C PRO A 231 1.55 25.29 5.17
N ASP A 232 2.85 25.03 5.07
CA ASP A 232 3.77 25.09 6.20
C ASP A 232 5.14 25.64 5.75
N GLN A 233 5.55 26.80 6.24
CA GLN A 233 6.85 27.42 5.99
C GLN A 233 7.29 27.45 4.50
N GLY A 234 6.34 27.70 3.59
CA GLY A 234 6.58 27.73 2.13
C GLY A 234 6.56 26.37 1.46
N LEU A 235 6.36 25.29 2.20
CA LEU A 235 6.07 23.93 1.74
C LEU A 235 4.61 23.59 1.96
N ILE A 236 4.24 22.35 1.64
CA ILE A 236 2.94 21.80 1.97
C ILE A 236 3.18 20.53 2.79
N THR A 237 2.75 20.55 4.03
CA THR A 237 2.67 19.35 4.87
C THR A 237 1.44 18.55 4.48
N HIS A 238 1.57 17.25 4.34
CA HIS A 238 0.50 16.39 3.84
C HIS A 238 0.65 14.95 4.30
N SER A 239 -0.47 14.23 4.34
CA SER A 239 -0.48 12.77 4.45
C SER A 239 -0.02 12.12 3.14
N LEU A 240 0.55 10.91 3.24
CA LEU A 240 0.96 10.12 2.08
C LEU A 240 0.01 8.95 1.90
N GLN A 241 -0.52 8.80 0.69
CA GLN A 241 -1.44 7.72 0.37
C GLN A 241 -1.33 7.27 -1.07
N THR A 242 -1.48 5.96 -1.27
CA THR A 242 -1.73 5.34 -2.56
C THR A 242 -2.95 4.44 -2.44
N ALA A 243 -3.93 4.60 -3.32
CA ALA A 243 -5.14 3.81 -3.30
C ALA A 243 -5.28 2.99 -4.59
N VAL A 244 -5.97 1.84 -4.48
CA VAL A 244 -6.31 0.98 -5.62
C VAL A 244 -7.82 0.88 -5.72
N ILE A 245 -8.33 1.17 -6.92
CA ILE A 245 -9.76 1.14 -7.28
C ILE A 245 -9.93 0.06 -8.34
N ASP A 246 -10.93 -0.80 -8.19
CA ASP A 246 -11.19 -1.86 -9.16
C ASP A 246 -11.96 -1.38 -10.40
N ARG A 247 -12.25 -2.33 -11.31
CA ARG A 247 -12.98 -2.07 -12.56
C ARG A 247 -14.40 -1.52 -12.35
N ASP A 248 -15.02 -1.84 -11.22
CA ASP A 248 -16.36 -1.35 -10.84
C ASP A 248 -16.30 0.00 -10.13
N GLY A 249 -15.10 0.55 -9.92
CA GLY A 249 -14.85 1.81 -9.22
C GLY A 249 -15.03 1.73 -7.72
N ILE A 250 -14.84 0.56 -7.16
CA ILE A 250 -14.84 0.33 -5.72
C ILE A 250 -13.41 0.51 -5.19
N LEU A 251 -13.25 1.27 -4.13
CA LEU A 251 -11.98 1.37 -3.41
C LEU A 251 -11.65 0.01 -2.78
N ARG A 252 -10.57 -0.60 -3.20
CA ARG A 252 -10.17 -1.94 -2.74
C ARG A 252 -9.03 -1.93 -1.75
N ALA A 253 -8.21 -0.92 -1.80
CA ALA A 253 -7.10 -0.76 -0.87
C ALA A 253 -6.72 0.72 -0.73
N SER A 254 -6.32 1.09 0.48
CA SER A 254 -5.74 2.39 0.81
C SER A 254 -4.45 2.13 1.57
N VAL A 255 -3.32 2.54 1.01
CA VAL A 255 -1.99 2.30 1.56
C VAL A 255 -1.45 3.63 2.04
N GLU A 256 -1.34 3.78 3.35
CA GLU A 256 -0.92 5.02 4.00
C GLU A 256 0.58 5.05 4.29
N GLY A 257 1.13 6.26 4.31
CA GLY A 257 2.51 6.51 4.68
C GLY A 257 3.53 6.06 3.64
N ARG A 258 4.72 5.69 4.10
CA ARG A 258 5.88 5.36 3.24
C ARG A 258 6.52 4.00 3.59
N GLY A 259 5.81 3.18 4.37
CA GLY A 259 6.29 1.87 4.83
C GLY A 259 6.30 0.77 3.78
N PHE A 260 6.07 1.09 2.49
CA PHE A 260 5.93 0.16 1.38
C PHE A 260 6.82 0.54 0.19
N THR A 261 7.01 -0.40 -0.73
CA THR A 261 7.82 -0.25 -1.95
C THR A 261 6.95 -0.26 -3.21
N GLY A 262 7.48 0.22 -4.33
CA GLY A 262 6.81 0.14 -5.63
C GLY A 262 6.51 -1.30 -6.05
N ARG A 263 7.39 -2.26 -5.70
CA ARG A 263 7.15 -3.70 -5.90
C ARG A 263 5.87 -4.15 -5.20
N GLN A 264 5.71 -3.78 -3.93
CA GLN A 264 4.53 -4.16 -3.13
C GLN A 264 3.25 -3.53 -3.67
N ILE A 265 3.29 -2.27 -4.13
CA ILE A 265 2.16 -1.64 -4.82
C ILE A 265 1.86 -2.35 -6.14
N ALA A 266 2.87 -2.76 -6.91
CA ALA A 266 2.68 -3.52 -8.13
C ALA A 266 2.06 -4.91 -7.85
N ASP A 267 2.46 -5.59 -6.77
CA ASP A 267 1.85 -6.84 -6.32
C ASP A 267 0.38 -6.63 -5.95
N LEU A 268 0.07 -5.55 -5.21
CA LEU A 268 -1.30 -5.18 -4.82
C LEU A 268 -2.18 -4.91 -6.05
N VAL A 269 -1.71 -4.09 -6.99
CA VAL A 269 -2.41 -3.81 -8.25
C VAL A 269 -2.66 -5.09 -9.03
N GLY A 270 -1.68 -6.00 -9.08
CA GLY A 270 -1.79 -7.31 -9.75
C GLY A 270 -2.94 -8.17 -9.22
N THR A 271 -3.23 -8.09 -7.93
CA THR A 271 -4.34 -8.82 -7.30
C THR A 271 -5.70 -8.47 -7.90
N PHE A 272 -5.87 -7.23 -8.41
CA PHE A 272 -7.11 -6.75 -9.00
C PHE A 272 -7.09 -6.76 -10.54
N LEU A 273 -5.92 -6.80 -11.16
CA LEU A 273 -5.78 -6.99 -12.59
C LEU A 273 -6.13 -8.41 -13.01
N ASP A 274 -5.68 -9.39 -12.25
CA ASP A 274 -5.85 -10.82 -12.51
C ASP A 274 -6.50 -11.49 -11.27
N PRO A 275 -7.79 -11.21 -11.00
CA PRO A 275 -8.48 -11.84 -9.87
C PRO A 275 -8.52 -13.35 -10.10
N SER A 276 -7.91 -14.10 -9.20
CA SER A 276 -7.92 -15.58 -9.15
C SER A 276 -9.24 -16.09 -8.62
#